data_a650de0baf13c8e2bce87c422ba7f325
#
_entry.id   a650de0baf13c8e2bce87c422ba7f325
#
_cell.length_a   1.000
_cell.length_b   1.000
_cell.length_c   1.000
_cell.angle_alpha   90.00
_cell.angle_beta   90.00
_cell.angle_gamma   90.00
#
_symmetry.space_group_name_H-M   'P 1'
#
loop_
_entity.id
_entity.type
_entity.pdbx_description
1 polymer ?
#
loop_
_entity_poly.entity_id
_entity_poly.type
_entity_poly.pdbx_seq_one_letter_code
_entity_poly.pdbx_strand_id
1 'polypeptide(L)'
;MRYSFEFKMKCVELYRKGTWVETPENVMQESFRRKILNWDKIEKIHGPKGLERVVNALRVIAPELPFEIKFIEVTKPFEVLELNGYRISAFRVNHNVICYGYTIEILRQGKFSPERAREQEIPLKYWNPLQKGQTIEADGVVYTPDMVLGPDRKGIKVTYTTDTRPTESILHNAVNSDLFICEGMYGEEDKIEKAKGYKHMTFREAATLAKDAEVKELWLTHYSPSLIRPDEYMDMVRGIFPNSWPGKDGKSVELNFEEE
;
A
#
# COMPACT_ATOMS: atom_id res chain seq x y z
N MET A 1 -17.93 -1.12 -29.95
CA MET A 1 -18.76 -2.34 -29.75
C MET A 1 -18.81 -2.64 -28.25
N ARG A 2 -20.01 -2.82 -27.69
CA ARG A 2 -20.21 -3.10 -26.26
C ARG A 2 -20.48 -4.60 -26.11
N TYR A 3 -19.63 -5.34 -25.40
CA TYR A 3 -19.79 -6.78 -25.18
C TYR A 3 -20.64 -7.00 -23.92
N SER A 4 -21.52 -8.02 -23.91
CA SER A 4 -22.26 -8.42 -22.71
C SER A 4 -21.34 -8.99 -21.65
N PHE A 5 -21.78 -8.98 -20.38
CA PHE A 5 -21.02 -9.54 -19.27
C PHE A 5 -20.76 -11.04 -19.48
N GLU A 6 -21.78 -11.80 -19.85
CA GLU A 6 -21.69 -13.24 -20.13
C GLU A 6 -20.63 -13.56 -21.19
N PHE A 7 -20.62 -12.78 -22.29
CA PHE A 7 -19.63 -12.95 -23.36
C PHE A 7 -18.20 -12.68 -22.82
N LYS A 8 -18.01 -11.63 -22.02
CA LYS A 8 -16.71 -11.31 -21.43
C LYS A 8 -16.23 -12.45 -20.52
N MET A 9 -17.09 -12.95 -19.64
CA MET A 9 -16.73 -14.04 -18.72
C MET A 9 -16.39 -15.32 -19.47
N LYS A 10 -17.13 -15.66 -20.53
CA LYS A 10 -16.81 -16.79 -21.40
C LYS A 10 -15.44 -16.65 -22.07
N CYS A 11 -15.10 -15.44 -22.53
CA CYS A 11 -13.79 -15.17 -23.11
C CYS A 11 -12.65 -15.36 -22.09
N VAL A 12 -12.84 -14.88 -20.85
CA VAL A 12 -11.88 -15.04 -19.74
C VAL A 12 -11.73 -16.51 -19.37
N GLU A 13 -12.83 -17.26 -19.26
CA GLU A 13 -12.80 -18.68 -18.94
C GLU A 13 -12.01 -19.49 -19.99
N LEU A 14 -12.24 -19.25 -21.27
CA LEU A 14 -11.50 -19.90 -22.35
C LEU A 14 -10.02 -19.51 -22.34
N TYR A 15 -9.71 -18.24 -22.12
CA TYR A 15 -8.33 -17.75 -21.99
C TYR A 15 -7.60 -18.45 -20.82
N ARG A 16 -8.23 -18.58 -19.65
CA ARG A 16 -7.67 -19.31 -18.48
C ARG A 16 -7.44 -20.79 -18.76
N LYS A 17 -8.19 -21.38 -19.68
CA LYS A 17 -7.98 -22.75 -20.20
C LYS A 17 -6.94 -22.83 -21.32
N GLY A 18 -6.25 -21.75 -21.65
CA GLY A 18 -5.23 -21.70 -22.68
C GLY A 18 -5.76 -21.54 -24.11
N THR A 19 -7.06 -21.23 -24.27
CA THR A 19 -7.71 -21.11 -25.59
C THR A 19 -8.14 -19.67 -25.84
N TRP A 20 -7.69 -19.08 -26.94
CA TRP A 20 -8.18 -17.77 -27.37
C TRP A 20 -9.53 -17.89 -28.09
N VAL A 21 -10.44 -17.01 -27.77
CA VAL A 21 -11.71 -16.87 -28.47
C VAL A 21 -11.46 -16.25 -29.86
N GLU A 22 -12.23 -16.66 -30.87
CA GLU A 22 -12.23 -16.03 -32.18
C GLU A 22 -12.52 -14.54 -32.07
N THR A 23 -11.72 -13.75 -32.76
CA THR A 23 -11.86 -12.31 -32.75
C THR A 23 -13.12 -11.93 -33.56
N PRO A 24 -14.01 -11.12 -32.99
CA PRO A 24 -15.20 -10.66 -33.72
C PRO A 24 -14.83 -9.93 -35.02
N GLU A 25 -15.68 -10.03 -36.03
CA GLU A 25 -15.53 -9.28 -37.30
C GLU A 25 -15.32 -7.79 -37.03
N ASN A 26 -14.47 -7.17 -37.85
CA ASN A 26 -14.13 -5.74 -37.77
C ASN A 26 -13.43 -5.29 -36.46
N VAL A 27 -12.82 -6.21 -35.72
CA VAL A 27 -12.00 -5.90 -34.55
C VAL A 27 -10.58 -6.41 -34.77
N MET A 28 -9.57 -5.59 -34.48
CA MET A 28 -8.16 -6.03 -34.54
C MET A 28 -7.90 -7.07 -33.44
N GLN A 29 -7.32 -8.21 -33.83
CA GLN A 29 -7.05 -9.36 -32.92
C GLN A 29 -6.24 -8.96 -31.68
N GLU A 30 -5.21 -8.17 -31.85
CA GLU A 30 -4.38 -7.69 -30.71
C GLU A 30 -5.17 -6.83 -29.73
N SER A 31 -6.00 -5.91 -30.26
CA SER A 31 -6.87 -5.08 -29.46
C SER A 31 -7.93 -5.89 -28.70
N PHE A 32 -8.46 -6.95 -29.33
CA PHE A 32 -9.41 -7.85 -28.69
C PHE A 32 -8.77 -8.69 -27.58
N ARG A 33 -7.60 -9.28 -27.85
CA ARG A 33 -6.83 -10.03 -26.84
C ARG A 33 -6.47 -9.16 -25.64
N ARG A 34 -6.05 -7.91 -25.85
CA ARG A 34 -5.79 -6.94 -24.77
C ARG A 34 -7.05 -6.67 -23.92
N LYS A 35 -8.24 -6.63 -24.53
CA LYS A 35 -9.50 -6.53 -23.78
C LYS A 35 -9.75 -7.75 -22.92
N ILE A 36 -9.52 -8.97 -23.44
CA ILE A 36 -9.67 -10.21 -22.66
C ILE A 36 -8.73 -10.21 -21.46
N LEU A 37 -7.45 -9.82 -21.63
CA LEU A 37 -6.49 -9.66 -20.53
C LEU A 37 -6.96 -8.64 -19.49
N ASN A 38 -7.62 -7.55 -19.93
CA ASN A 38 -8.20 -6.57 -19.01
C ASN A 38 -9.43 -7.12 -18.27
N TRP A 39 -10.23 -7.97 -18.90
CA TRP A 39 -11.39 -8.62 -18.28
C TRP A 39 -10.97 -9.75 -17.31
N ASP A 40 -9.80 -10.35 -17.53
CA ASP A 40 -9.22 -11.35 -16.65
C ASP A 40 -8.61 -10.76 -15.36
N LYS A 41 -8.57 -9.44 -15.24
CA LYS A 41 -8.08 -8.79 -14.04
C LYS A 41 -8.96 -9.13 -12.84
N ILE A 42 -8.31 -9.52 -11.76
CA ILE A 42 -8.92 -9.63 -10.44
C ILE A 42 -8.47 -8.42 -9.64
N GLU A 43 -9.41 -7.53 -9.34
CA GLU A 43 -9.14 -6.40 -8.45
C GLU A 43 -9.30 -6.87 -6.99
N LYS A 44 -8.23 -6.78 -6.22
CA LYS A 44 -8.25 -7.13 -4.80
C LYS A 44 -8.52 -5.88 -3.99
N ILE A 45 -9.58 -5.91 -3.21
CA ILE A 45 -9.93 -4.81 -2.28
C ILE A 45 -9.74 -5.32 -0.86
N HIS A 46 -8.87 -4.67 -0.12
CA HIS A 46 -8.62 -4.95 1.29
C HIS A 46 -9.28 -3.88 2.16
N GLY A 47 -9.87 -4.30 3.26
CA GLY A 47 -10.49 -3.35 4.19
C GLY A 47 -11.15 -4.02 5.40
N PRO A 48 -11.81 -3.26 6.26
CA PRO A 48 -12.41 -3.77 7.48
C PRO A 48 -13.55 -4.74 7.22
N LYS A 49 -13.90 -5.52 8.24
CA LYS A 49 -15.06 -6.42 8.21
C LYS A 49 -16.34 -5.70 7.76
N GLY A 50 -17.05 -6.30 6.81
CA GLY A 50 -18.25 -5.74 6.18
C GLY A 50 -17.98 -5.00 4.86
N LEU A 51 -16.72 -4.94 4.42
CA LEU A 51 -16.30 -4.31 3.17
C LEU A 51 -17.08 -4.86 1.98
N GLU A 52 -17.14 -6.18 1.82
CA GLU A 52 -17.84 -6.84 0.72
C GLU A 52 -19.31 -6.42 0.65
N ARG A 53 -19.99 -6.43 1.79
CA ARG A 53 -21.40 -6.04 1.88
C ARG A 53 -21.61 -4.58 1.43
N VAL A 54 -20.74 -3.67 1.88
CA VAL A 54 -20.86 -2.24 1.55
C VAL A 54 -20.59 -2.01 0.07
N VAL A 55 -19.51 -2.56 -0.47
CA VAL A 55 -19.17 -2.38 -1.89
C VAL A 55 -20.24 -2.99 -2.79
N ASN A 56 -20.75 -4.17 -2.47
CA ASN A 56 -21.82 -4.80 -3.25
C ASN A 56 -23.14 -3.99 -3.17
N ALA A 57 -23.45 -3.36 -2.03
CA ALA A 57 -24.60 -2.46 -1.93
C ALA A 57 -24.45 -1.20 -2.80
N LEU A 58 -23.26 -0.62 -2.87
CA LEU A 58 -22.97 0.53 -3.72
C LEU A 58 -22.97 0.17 -5.22
N ARG A 59 -22.63 -1.07 -5.55
CA ARG A 59 -22.57 -1.56 -6.93
C ARG A 59 -23.91 -1.74 -7.60
N VAL A 60 -25.04 -1.61 -6.90
CA VAL A 60 -26.38 -1.72 -7.52
C VAL A 60 -26.59 -0.73 -8.68
N ILE A 61 -25.87 0.40 -8.69
CA ILE A 61 -25.91 1.40 -9.77
C ILE A 61 -25.06 0.99 -10.99
N ALA A 62 -24.12 0.04 -10.83
CA ALA A 62 -23.26 -0.50 -11.89
C ALA A 62 -23.00 -2.00 -11.62
N PRO A 63 -24.03 -2.87 -11.76
CA PRO A 63 -23.95 -4.27 -11.32
C PRO A 63 -22.93 -5.09 -12.13
N GLU A 64 -22.71 -4.71 -13.39
CA GLU A 64 -21.78 -5.40 -14.28
C GLU A 64 -20.44 -4.66 -14.36
N LEU A 65 -19.40 -5.25 -13.79
CA LEU A 65 -18.01 -4.79 -13.93
C LEU A 65 -17.27 -5.62 -14.99
N PRO A 66 -16.32 -5.01 -15.71
CA PRO A 66 -15.52 -5.73 -16.70
C PRO A 66 -14.41 -6.61 -16.07
N PHE A 67 -14.40 -6.76 -14.77
CA PHE A 67 -13.41 -7.51 -13.99
C PHE A 67 -14.05 -8.11 -12.74
N GLU A 68 -13.41 -9.12 -12.18
CA GLU A 68 -13.78 -9.72 -10.90
C GLU A 68 -13.22 -8.90 -9.72
N ILE A 69 -14.00 -8.72 -8.66
CA ILE A 69 -13.52 -8.15 -7.40
C ILE A 69 -13.38 -9.28 -6.38
N LYS A 70 -12.18 -9.41 -5.80
CA LYS A 70 -11.92 -10.26 -4.65
C LYS A 70 -11.79 -9.41 -3.39
N PHE A 71 -12.70 -9.60 -2.45
CA PHE A 71 -12.68 -8.92 -1.16
C PHE A 71 -11.80 -9.68 -0.17
N ILE A 72 -10.97 -8.95 0.55
CA ILE A 72 -10.13 -9.47 1.63
C ILE A 72 -10.38 -8.61 2.87
N GLU A 73 -11.20 -9.15 3.78
CA GLU A 73 -11.57 -8.44 5.00
C GLU A 73 -10.49 -8.63 6.08
N VAL A 74 -9.94 -7.51 6.53
CA VAL A 74 -9.02 -7.46 7.67
C VAL A 74 -9.83 -7.60 8.95
N THR A 75 -9.56 -8.63 9.73
CA THR A 75 -10.32 -8.95 10.95
C THR A 75 -9.51 -8.84 12.23
N LYS A 76 -8.17 -8.91 12.13
CA LYS A 76 -7.26 -8.82 13.26
C LYS A 76 -6.87 -7.35 13.53
N PRO A 77 -6.51 -7.01 14.77
CA PRO A 77 -5.99 -5.68 15.07
C PRO A 77 -4.72 -5.30 14.30
N PHE A 78 -3.93 -6.30 13.91
CA PHE A 78 -2.76 -6.16 13.05
C PHE A 78 -2.69 -7.34 12.09
N GLU A 79 -2.45 -7.06 10.82
CA GLU A 79 -2.33 -8.08 9.78
C GLU A 79 -1.34 -7.62 8.71
N VAL A 80 -0.48 -8.56 8.27
CA VAL A 80 0.49 -8.31 7.20
C VAL A 80 0.05 -9.03 5.95
N LEU A 81 0.10 -8.33 4.83
CA LEU A 81 -0.28 -8.79 3.50
C LEU A 81 0.91 -8.60 2.57
N GLU A 82 1.20 -9.62 1.77
CA GLU A 82 2.18 -9.52 0.68
C GLU A 82 1.42 -9.35 -0.64
N LEU A 83 1.66 -8.28 -1.34
CA LEU A 83 0.97 -7.96 -2.59
C LEU A 83 1.94 -7.40 -3.63
N ASN A 84 2.19 -8.16 -4.70
CA ASN A 84 3.00 -7.73 -5.84
C ASN A 84 4.41 -7.18 -5.46
N GLY A 85 5.06 -7.79 -4.45
CA GLY A 85 6.37 -7.36 -3.96
C GLY A 85 6.33 -6.22 -2.93
N TYR A 86 5.14 -5.75 -2.57
CA TYR A 86 4.93 -4.83 -1.44
C TYR A 86 4.53 -5.61 -0.20
N ARG A 87 5.11 -5.25 0.92
CA ARG A 87 4.64 -5.66 2.24
C ARG A 87 3.70 -4.60 2.77
N ILE A 88 2.46 -4.99 3.06
CA ILE A 88 1.42 -4.08 3.53
C ILE A 88 1.01 -4.51 4.93
N SER A 89 1.18 -3.64 5.92
CA SER A 89 0.70 -3.86 7.28
C SER A 89 -0.57 -3.05 7.51
N ALA A 90 -1.67 -3.73 7.82
CA ALA A 90 -2.90 -3.11 8.28
C ALA A 90 -2.93 -3.12 9.80
N PHE A 91 -3.13 -1.97 10.44
CA PHE A 91 -3.14 -1.83 11.89
C PHE A 91 -4.36 -1.05 12.37
N ARG A 92 -4.98 -1.54 13.44
CA ARG A 92 -6.18 -0.94 14.01
C ARG A 92 -5.89 0.45 14.57
N VAL A 93 -6.76 1.42 14.23
CA VAL A 93 -6.73 2.78 14.75
C VAL A 93 -7.98 3.08 15.57
N ASN A 94 -8.05 4.25 16.23
CA ASN A 94 -9.12 4.61 17.16
C ASN A 94 -10.12 5.56 16.53
N HIS A 95 -11.17 5.01 15.93
CA HIS A 95 -12.30 5.77 15.41
C HIS A 95 -13.65 5.20 15.89
N ASN A 96 -14.76 5.85 15.54
CA ASN A 96 -16.12 5.45 15.94
C ASN A 96 -16.57 4.14 15.28
N VAL A 97 -16.02 3.85 14.10
CA VAL A 97 -16.19 2.58 13.37
C VAL A 97 -14.87 1.83 13.31
N ILE A 98 -14.92 0.57 12.87
CA ILE A 98 -13.69 -0.19 12.62
C ILE A 98 -12.90 0.48 11.51
N CYS A 99 -11.73 1.02 11.86
CA CYS A 99 -10.85 1.73 10.95
C CYS A 99 -9.42 1.20 11.07
N TYR A 100 -8.67 1.23 9.97
CA TYR A 100 -7.28 0.78 9.88
C TYR A 100 -6.42 1.87 9.26
N GLY A 101 -5.20 2.00 9.80
CA GLY A 101 -4.09 2.58 9.10
C GLY A 101 -3.33 1.52 8.32
N TYR A 102 -2.53 1.94 7.37
CA TYR A 102 -1.74 1.06 6.52
C TYR A 102 -0.31 1.54 6.42
N THR A 103 0.63 0.60 6.50
CA THR A 103 2.03 0.83 6.15
C THR A 103 2.35 0.01 4.92
N ILE A 104 2.93 0.64 3.90
CA ILE A 104 3.38 0.00 2.66
C ILE A 104 4.89 0.07 2.64
N GLU A 105 5.53 -1.09 2.51
CA GLU A 105 6.99 -1.22 2.48
C GLU A 105 7.45 -1.89 1.18
N ILE A 106 8.47 -1.33 0.57
CA ILE A 106 9.26 -1.98 -0.47
C ILE A 106 10.57 -2.40 0.19
N LEU A 107 10.70 -3.70 0.45
CA LEU A 107 11.89 -4.26 1.08
C LEU A 107 13.04 -4.27 0.06
N ARG A 108 14.25 -4.03 0.55
CA ARG A 108 15.46 -4.01 -0.27
C ARG A 108 16.47 -4.98 0.29
N GLN A 109 16.69 -6.08 -0.43
CA GLN A 109 17.68 -7.09 -0.05
C GLN A 109 19.10 -6.52 -0.09
N GLY A 110 19.99 -7.16 0.66
CA GLY A 110 21.42 -6.88 0.67
C GLY A 110 22.06 -6.97 -0.72
N LYS A 111 23.20 -6.33 -0.90
CA LYS A 111 24.00 -6.44 -2.13
C LYS A 111 24.55 -7.88 -2.25
N PHE A 112 24.52 -8.43 -3.45
CA PHE A 112 25.18 -9.71 -3.73
C PHE A 112 26.69 -9.56 -3.57
N SER A 113 27.32 -10.49 -2.83
CA SER A 113 28.75 -10.56 -2.64
C SER A 113 29.32 -11.79 -3.34
N PRO A 114 30.05 -11.60 -4.44
CA PRO A 114 30.79 -12.70 -5.10
C PRO A 114 31.83 -13.36 -4.18
N GLU A 115 32.40 -12.58 -3.25
CA GLU A 115 33.40 -13.06 -2.27
C GLU A 115 32.75 -14.09 -1.34
N ARG A 116 31.61 -13.73 -0.69
CA ARG A 116 30.86 -14.66 0.17
C ARG A 116 30.41 -15.91 -0.60
N ALA A 117 29.94 -15.73 -1.84
CA ALA A 117 29.52 -16.86 -2.67
C ALA A 117 30.67 -17.83 -2.97
N ARG A 118 31.90 -17.30 -3.17
CA ARG A 118 33.12 -18.14 -3.35
C ARG A 118 33.57 -18.79 -2.04
N GLU A 119 33.59 -18.05 -0.94
CA GLU A 119 33.95 -18.56 0.39
C GLU A 119 33.04 -19.70 0.85
N GLN A 120 31.74 -19.63 0.47
CA GLN A 120 30.74 -20.67 0.74
C GLN A 120 30.72 -21.77 -0.33
N GLU A 121 31.67 -21.75 -1.28
CA GLU A 121 31.78 -22.72 -2.40
C GLU A 121 30.48 -22.90 -3.19
N ILE A 122 29.67 -21.83 -3.33
CA ILE A 122 28.38 -21.90 -4.00
C ILE A 122 28.58 -21.94 -5.53
N PRO A 123 28.02 -22.95 -6.22
CA PRO A 123 28.13 -23.07 -7.66
C PRO A 123 27.57 -21.86 -8.39
N LEU A 124 28.31 -21.35 -9.42
CA LEU A 124 27.93 -20.18 -10.21
C LEU A 124 26.47 -20.21 -10.73
N LYS A 125 25.99 -21.40 -11.09
CA LYS A 125 24.60 -21.58 -11.57
C LYS A 125 23.53 -21.17 -10.57
N TYR A 126 23.84 -21.10 -9.26
CA TYR A 126 22.92 -20.75 -8.19
C TYR A 126 23.00 -19.27 -7.80
N TRP A 127 24.02 -18.52 -8.23
CA TRP A 127 24.22 -17.12 -7.84
C TRP A 127 23.03 -16.23 -8.20
N ASN A 128 22.56 -16.27 -9.45
CA ASN A 128 21.44 -15.45 -9.89
C ASN A 128 20.10 -15.79 -9.20
N PRO A 129 19.69 -17.05 -9.04
CA PRO A 129 18.52 -17.39 -8.22
C PRO A 129 18.64 -16.94 -6.78
N LEU A 130 19.77 -17.14 -6.10
CA LEU A 130 20.02 -16.71 -4.73
C LEU A 130 19.98 -15.19 -4.59
N GLN A 131 20.59 -14.47 -5.55
CA GLN A 131 20.50 -13.00 -5.61
C GLN A 131 19.08 -12.50 -5.73
N LYS A 132 18.18 -13.28 -6.34
CA LYS A 132 16.75 -12.99 -6.48
C LYS A 132 15.91 -13.45 -5.28
N GLY A 133 16.56 -13.88 -4.19
CA GLY A 133 15.87 -14.31 -2.97
C GLY A 133 15.33 -15.74 -3.01
N GLN A 134 15.74 -16.57 -3.98
CA GLN A 134 15.28 -17.96 -4.08
C GLN A 134 16.19 -18.88 -3.26
N THR A 135 15.59 -19.77 -2.46
CA THR A 135 16.30 -20.87 -1.82
C THR A 135 16.40 -22.04 -2.80
N ILE A 136 17.55 -22.71 -2.84
CA ILE A 136 17.83 -23.83 -3.73
C ILE A 136 18.21 -25.05 -2.92
N GLU A 137 17.59 -26.15 -3.17
CA GLU A 137 17.97 -27.45 -2.64
C GLU A 137 18.56 -28.30 -3.76
N ALA A 138 19.82 -28.74 -3.59
CA ALA A 138 20.49 -29.55 -4.57
C ALA A 138 21.55 -30.45 -3.90
N ASP A 139 21.61 -31.71 -4.30
CA ASP A 139 22.57 -32.71 -3.82
C ASP A 139 22.60 -32.84 -2.29
N GLY A 140 21.43 -32.64 -1.62
CA GLY A 140 21.29 -32.70 -0.16
C GLY A 140 21.80 -31.46 0.57
N VAL A 141 22.16 -30.40 -0.17
CA VAL A 141 22.58 -29.09 0.39
C VAL A 141 21.51 -28.04 0.09
N VAL A 142 21.19 -27.22 1.09
CA VAL A 142 20.28 -26.09 0.98
C VAL A 142 21.10 -24.81 0.89
N TYR A 143 20.96 -24.11 -0.23
CA TYR A 143 21.56 -22.80 -0.44
C TYR A 143 20.51 -21.71 -0.22
N THR A 144 20.81 -20.74 0.64
CA THR A 144 19.89 -19.65 0.98
C THR A 144 20.43 -18.29 0.58
N PRO A 145 19.57 -17.28 0.33
CA PRO A 145 19.99 -15.95 -0.11
C PRO A 145 21.01 -15.26 0.82
N ASP A 146 20.87 -15.45 2.13
CA ASP A 146 21.75 -14.87 3.15
C ASP A 146 23.20 -15.36 3.06
N MET A 147 23.44 -16.51 2.41
CA MET A 147 24.79 -17.01 2.15
C MET A 147 25.57 -16.14 1.17
N VAL A 148 24.86 -15.41 0.28
CA VAL A 148 25.47 -14.60 -0.80
C VAL A 148 25.13 -13.13 -0.71
N LEU A 149 24.12 -12.74 0.08
CA LEU A 149 23.71 -11.36 0.25
C LEU A 149 24.38 -10.73 1.48
N GLY A 150 24.70 -9.45 1.38
CA GLY A 150 25.07 -8.62 2.53
C GLY A 150 23.87 -8.33 3.42
N PRO A 151 24.00 -7.43 4.41
CA PRO A 151 22.89 -7.00 5.24
C PRO A 151 21.80 -6.35 4.39
N ASP A 152 20.55 -6.47 4.87
CA ASP A 152 19.42 -5.81 4.24
C ASP A 152 19.67 -4.30 4.18
N ARG A 153 19.28 -3.72 3.05
CA ARG A 153 19.40 -2.28 2.80
C ARG A 153 18.10 -1.58 3.14
N LYS A 154 18.20 -0.28 3.41
CA LYS A 154 17.01 0.52 3.64
C LYS A 154 16.09 0.47 2.42
N GLY A 155 14.87 0.00 2.63
CA GLY A 155 13.79 0.03 1.66
C GLY A 155 13.08 1.39 1.62
N ILE A 156 11.86 1.39 1.11
CA ILE A 156 10.95 2.55 1.13
C ILE A 156 9.76 2.19 2.00
N LYS A 157 9.36 3.10 2.88
CA LYS A 157 8.24 2.92 3.80
C LYS A 157 7.29 4.12 3.74
N VAL A 158 6.02 3.86 3.48
CA VAL A 158 4.95 4.86 3.51
C VAL A 158 3.89 4.42 4.51
N THR A 159 3.54 5.29 5.45
CA THR A 159 2.44 5.05 6.39
C THR A 159 1.29 6.00 6.11
N TYR A 160 0.08 5.48 6.11
CA TYR A 160 -1.16 6.23 5.88
C TYR A 160 -2.17 5.98 7.00
N THR A 161 -2.72 7.06 7.54
CA THR A 161 -3.86 7.02 8.45
C THR A 161 -4.89 8.07 8.05
N THR A 162 -6.16 7.72 8.22
CA THR A 162 -7.27 8.63 8.13
C THR A 162 -7.99 8.66 9.49
N ASP A 163 -9.24 8.91 9.57
CA ASP A 163 -10.16 9.02 10.71
C ASP A 163 -9.69 8.31 12.00
N THR A 164 -8.97 9.02 12.88
CA THR A 164 -8.43 8.43 14.11
C THR A 164 -7.98 9.44 15.14
N ARG A 165 -8.00 9.03 16.42
CA ARG A 165 -7.21 9.67 17.48
C ARG A 165 -5.75 9.19 17.41
N PRO A 166 -4.78 9.96 17.93
CA PRO A 166 -3.42 9.45 18.14
C PRO A 166 -3.44 8.15 18.95
N THR A 167 -2.65 7.16 18.52
CA THR A 167 -2.49 5.87 19.20
C THR A 167 -1.05 5.40 19.13
N GLU A 168 -0.64 4.57 20.09
CA GLU A 168 0.64 3.85 20.07
C GLU A 168 0.80 3.01 18.79
N SER A 169 -0.29 2.45 18.28
CA SER A 169 -0.29 1.67 17.04
C SER A 169 0.14 2.51 15.84
N ILE A 170 -0.31 3.77 15.75
CA ILE A 170 0.12 4.70 14.69
C ILE A 170 1.61 5.00 14.86
N LEU A 171 2.02 5.39 16.07
CA LEU A 171 3.42 5.71 16.37
C LEU A 171 4.34 4.56 15.96
N HIS A 172 4.05 3.34 16.44
CA HIS A 172 4.84 2.15 16.16
C HIS A 172 4.95 1.84 14.65
N ASN A 173 3.82 1.93 13.93
CA ASN A 173 3.82 1.62 12.50
C ASN A 173 4.41 2.75 11.64
N ALA A 174 4.38 4.00 12.11
CA ALA A 174 4.96 5.14 11.39
C ALA A 174 6.48 5.30 11.57
N VAL A 175 7.09 4.64 12.59
CA VAL A 175 8.54 4.77 12.85
C VAL A 175 9.37 4.65 11.57
N ASN A 176 10.24 5.68 11.35
CA ASN A 176 11.16 5.74 10.20
C ASN A 176 10.49 5.70 8.81
N SER A 177 9.22 6.06 8.69
CA SER A 177 8.58 6.17 7.37
C SER A 177 9.22 7.28 6.54
N ASP A 178 9.44 6.99 5.24
CA ASP A 178 9.90 8.00 4.29
C ASP A 178 8.82 9.05 4.03
N LEU A 179 7.54 8.62 4.09
CA LEU A 179 6.38 9.49 4.03
C LEU A 179 5.32 9.02 5.02
N PHE A 180 4.84 9.92 5.85
CA PHE A 180 3.68 9.72 6.70
C PHE A 180 2.53 10.60 6.22
N ILE A 181 1.47 10.00 5.71
CA ILE A 181 0.24 10.66 5.32
C ILE A 181 -0.74 10.47 6.47
N CYS A 182 -1.04 11.55 7.17
CA CYS A 182 -1.82 11.52 8.40
C CYS A 182 -3.02 12.45 8.32
N GLU A 183 -4.12 12.06 8.95
CA GLU A 183 -5.20 13.01 9.15
C GLU A 183 -4.74 14.21 9.96
N GLY A 184 -5.36 15.34 9.67
CA GLY A 184 -5.33 16.54 10.48
C GLY A 184 -6.66 17.24 10.28
N MET A 185 -7.68 16.83 11.02
CA MET A 185 -9.04 17.35 10.84
C MET A 185 -9.12 18.84 11.19
N TYR A 186 -8.40 19.28 12.22
CA TYR A 186 -8.50 20.62 12.76
C TYR A 186 -7.12 21.30 12.85
N GLY A 187 -7.00 22.49 12.26
CA GLY A 187 -5.81 23.35 12.38
C GLY A 187 -5.79 24.10 13.71
N GLU A 188 -6.97 24.49 14.20
CA GLU A 188 -7.13 25.29 15.42
C GLU A 188 -6.89 24.43 16.68
N GLU A 189 -6.10 24.96 17.62
CA GLU A 189 -5.77 24.28 18.88
C GLU A 189 -6.96 24.18 19.85
N ASP A 190 -7.86 25.14 19.83
CA ASP A 190 -9.08 25.16 20.64
C ASP A 190 -10.09 24.07 20.22
N LYS A 191 -9.90 23.45 19.07
CA LYS A 191 -10.72 22.33 18.58
C LYS A 191 -10.36 20.97 19.18
N ILE A 192 -9.40 20.90 20.10
CA ILE A 192 -8.93 19.63 20.67
C ILE A 192 -10.05 18.80 21.31
N GLU A 193 -10.97 19.42 22.04
CA GLU A 193 -12.09 18.71 22.64
C GLU A 193 -13.07 18.19 21.57
N LYS A 194 -13.27 18.94 20.49
CA LYS A 194 -14.05 18.50 19.34
C LYS A 194 -13.36 17.32 18.63
N ALA A 195 -12.04 17.39 18.44
CA ALA A 195 -11.26 16.30 17.88
C ALA A 195 -11.40 15.00 18.71
N LYS A 196 -11.30 15.11 20.05
CA LYS A 196 -11.53 13.97 20.95
C LYS A 196 -12.94 13.40 20.82
N GLY A 197 -13.95 14.25 20.82
CA GLY A 197 -15.36 13.85 20.76
C GLY A 197 -15.73 13.10 19.48
N TYR A 198 -15.20 13.52 18.35
CA TYR A 198 -15.44 12.90 17.04
C TYR A 198 -14.38 11.87 16.64
N LYS A 199 -13.38 11.65 17.49
CA LYS A 199 -12.24 10.72 17.26
C LYS A 199 -11.43 11.06 16.02
N HIS A 200 -11.05 12.34 15.91
CA HIS A 200 -10.10 12.87 14.95
C HIS A 200 -8.92 13.50 15.68
N MET A 201 -7.94 14.03 14.96
CA MET A 201 -6.81 14.74 15.56
C MET A 201 -6.64 16.15 15.01
N THR A 202 -5.90 16.95 15.78
CA THR A 202 -5.46 18.27 15.38
C THR A 202 -4.16 18.19 14.59
N PHE A 203 -3.81 19.24 13.87
CA PHE A 203 -2.53 19.37 13.17
C PHE A 203 -1.34 19.22 14.13
N ARG A 204 -1.44 19.78 15.34
CA ARG A 204 -0.42 19.65 16.39
C ARG A 204 -0.20 18.18 16.78
N GLU A 205 -1.26 17.43 16.98
CA GLU A 205 -1.18 16.00 17.35
C GLU A 205 -0.54 15.17 16.22
N ALA A 206 -0.91 15.42 14.97
CA ALA A 206 -0.32 14.75 13.81
C ALA A 206 1.18 15.09 13.65
N ALA A 207 1.55 16.36 13.84
CA ALA A 207 2.96 16.79 13.81
C ALA A 207 3.79 16.16 14.94
N THR A 208 3.19 16.02 16.13
CA THR A 208 3.85 15.36 17.27
C THR A 208 4.09 13.89 16.97
N LEU A 209 3.09 13.16 16.44
CA LEU A 209 3.25 11.77 16.00
C LEU A 209 4.37 11.64 14.96
N ALA A 210 4.40 12.53 13.97
CA ALA A 210 5.44 12.50 12.93
C ALA A 210 6.85 12.69 13.49
N LYS A 211 6.99 13.63 14.45
CA LYS A 211 8.24 13.88 15.16
C LYS A 211 8.67 12.67 15.99
N ASP A 212 7.76 12.12 16.79
CA ASP A 212 8.06 11.02 17.71
C ASP A 212 8.33 9.70 16.96
N ALA A 213 7.74 9.55 15.76
CA ALA A 213 7.99 8.43 14.86
C ALA A 213 9.23 8.62 13.97
N GLU A 214 9.93 9.76 14.07
CA GLU A 214 11.13 10.07 13.26
C GLU A 214 10.90 9.86 11.75
N VAL A 215 9.72 10.24 11.25
CA VAL A 215 9.42 10.14 9.83
C VAL A 215 10.24 11.15 9.03
N LYS A 216 10.46 10.94 7.74
CA LYS A 216 11.18 11.92 6.93
C LYS A 216 10.30 13.08 6.48
N GLU A 217 9.06 12.79 6.12
CA GLU A 217 8.10 13.78 5.60
C GLU A 217 6.69 13.49 6.12
N LEU A 218 5.95 14.55 6.48
CA LEU A 218 4.55 14.50 6.88
C LEU A 218 3.67 15.20 5.85
N TRP A 219 2.62 14.53 5.39
CA TRP A 219 1.51 15.17 4.69
C TRP A 219 0.25 15.12 5.54
N LEU A 220 -0.32 16.29 5.80
CA LEU A 220 -1.60 16.41 6.49
C LEU A 220 -2.74 16.29 5.48
N THR A 221 -3.75 15.52 5.81
CA THR A 221 -4.92 15.27 4.96
C THR A 221 -6.21 15.24 5.80
N HIS A 222 -7.34 14.93 5.17
CA HIS A 222 -8.64 14.73 5.86
C HIS A 222 -9.09 15.95 6.66
N TYR A 223 -9.03 17.13 6.05
CA TYR A 223 -9.42 18.38 6.70
C TYR A 223 -10.93 18.46 6.96
N SER A 224 -11.29 19.14 8.06
CA SER A 224 -12.69 19.54 8.28
C SER A 224 -13.20 20.36 7.07
N PRO A 225 -14.43 20.14 6.62
CA PRO A 225 -15.03 21.01 5.59
C PRO A 225 -15.03 22.49 5.92
N SER A 226 -14.92 22.84 7.21
CA SER A 226 -14.80 24.24 7.67
C SER A 226 -13.37 24.79 7.57
N LEU A 227 -12.37 23.93 7.38
CA LEU A 227 -10.95 24.32 7.26
C LEU A 227 -10.60 24.63 5.79
N ILE A 228 -10.83 25.86 5.37
CA ILE A 228 -10.66 26.26 3.96
C ILE A 228 -9.17 26.46 3.61
N ARG A 229 -8.37 26.90 4.57
CA ARG A 229 -6.97 27.26 4.35
C ARG A 229 -6.04 26.52 5.33
N PRO A 230 -5.68 25.28 5.07
CA PRO A 230 -4.76 24.53 5.91
C PRO A 230 -3.38 25.20 6.04
N ASP A 231 -2.97 25.94 5.02
CA ASP A 231 -1.67 26.65 5.00
C ASP A 231 -1.50 27.65 6.15
N GLU A 232 -2.59 28.24 6.65
CA GLU A 232 -2.55 29.23 7.75
C GLU A 232 -2.04 28.63 9.07
N TYR A 233 -2.07 27.31 9.22
CA TYR A 233 -1.63 26.59 10.43
C TYR A 233 -0.25 25.93 10.27
N MET A 234 0.34 25.99 9.08
CA MET A 234 1.57 25.24 8.80
C MET A 234 2.80 25.79 9.52
N ASP A 235 2.82 27.02 9.91
CA ASP A 235 3.95 27.59 10.70
C ASP A 235 4.03 26.92 12.08
N MET A 236 2.90 26.72 12.74
CA MET A 236 2.80 25.96 14.00
C MET A 236 3.24 24.50 13.80
N VAL A 237 2.75 23.83 12.74
CA VAL A 237 3.10 22.46 12.40
C VAL A 237 4.61 22.31 12.18
N ARG A 238 5.21 23.19 11.36
CA ARG A 238 6.63 23.19 11.06
C ARG A 238 7.50 23.54 12.26
N GLY A 239 6.97 24.28 13.22
CA GLY A 239 7.62 24.50 14.51
C GLY A 239 7.81 23.22 15.34
N ILE A 240 6.98 22.20 15.09
CA ILE A 240 7.02 20.88 15.76
C ILE A 240 7.80 19.89 14.90
N PHE A 241 7.41 19.76 13.63
CA PHE A 241 8.04 18.91 12.63
C PHE A 241 8.26 19.68 11.33
N PRO A 242 9.50 20.10 11.04
CA PRO A 242 9.80 21.04 9.95
C PRO A 242 9.40 20.54 8.55
N ASN A 243 9.60 19.25 8.25
CA ASN A 243 9.28 18.68 6.95
C ASN A 243 7.80 18.26 6.84
N SER A 244 6.91 19.24 7.00
CA SER A 244 5.46 19.07 6.98
C SER A 244 4.81 19.87 5.86
N TRP A 245 3.86 19.26 5.20
CA TRP A 245 3.15 19.84 4.06
C TRP A 245 1.64 19.61 4.15
N PRO A 246 0.84 20.58 3.71
CA PRO A 246 -0.57 20.33 3.49
C PRO A 246 -0.73 19.41 2.28
N GLY A 247 -1.53 18.36 2.45
CA GLY A 247 -1.97 17.50 1.36
C GLY A 247 -3.08 18.15 0.57
N LYS A 248 -3.16 17.83 -0.71
CA LYS A 248 -4.24 18.22 -1.61
C LYS A 248 -4.41 17.17 -2.69
N ASP A 249 -5.58 17.12 -3.28
CA ASP A 249 -5.87 16.19 -4.37
C ASP A 249 -4.87 16.37 -5.51
N GLY A 250 -4.36 15.25 -6.02
CA GLY A 250 -3.37 15.24 -7.08
C GLY A 250 -1.92 15.55 -6.64
N LYS A 251 -1.66 15.80 -5.33
CA LYS A 251 -0.28 15.90 -4.85
C LYS A 251 0.43 14.56 -5.01
N SER A 252 1.65 14.59 -5.53
CA SER A 252 2.49 13.42 -5.75
C SER A 252 3.93 13.68 -5.30
N VAL A 253 4.64 12.61 -4.97
CA VAL A 253 6.06 12.60 -4.67
C VAL A 253 6.67 11.33 -5.24
N GLU A 254 7.90 11.40 -5.67
CA GLU A 254 8.70 10.25 -6.08
C GLU A 254 9.65 9.89 -4.94
N LEU A 255 9.52 8.68 -4.43
CA LEU A 255 10.39 8.14 -3.39
C LEU A 255 11.40 7.19 -4.04
N ASN A 256 12.67 7.45 -3.80
CA ASN A 256 13.76 6.67 -4.35
C ASN A 256 14.54 5.97 -3.23
N PHE A 257 15.18 4.86 -3.55
CA PHE A 257 16.11 4.22 -2.63
C PHE A 257 17.30 5.15 -2.37
N GLU A 258 17.70 5.26 -1.11
CA GLU A 258 18.93 5.94 -0.76
C GLU A 258 20.12 5.19 -1.37
N GLU A 259 21.01 5.93 -2.06
CA GLU A 259 22.29 5.39 -2.50
C GLU A 259 23.22 5.28 -1.28
N GLU A 260 23.87 4.12 -1.13
CA GLU A 260 24.89 3.83 -0.11
C GLU A 260 26.29 4.00 -0.68
#